data_8125cc3d5d9788f7e5e7584dbb756aa2
#
_entry.id   8125cc3d5d9788f7e5e7584dbb756aa2
#
_cell.length_a   1.000
_cell.length_b   1.000
_cell.length_c   1.000
_cell.angle_alpha   90.00
_cell.angle_beta   90.00
_cell.angle_gamma   90.00
#
_symmetry.space_group_name_H-M   'P 1'
#
loop_
_entity.id
_entity.type
_entity.pdbx_description
1 polymer ?
#
loop_
_entity_poly.entity_id
_entity_poly.type
_entity_poly.pdbx_seq_one_letter_code
_entity_poly.pdbx_strand_id
1 'polypeptide(L)'
;MSAQTEQTINSEATAAPPPNPRIQSWKNFYKKLAKNKAAMVGLSLIIFFIVVALIGPYFTTHDPYEPNVMNKLAEPSAEHWFGTDHHGRDIFTRIIHGMSITLYVGFFSVVLGAIVGVILGVVSGYYGRLVDTVIMRIMDVLLAFPGILLALAIISILGGSINNVIIAVGIFSIPVFARIVRGSTLAVRKLEYIDAVKALGASDARIIFKHILPNVLSPIIVQGTLSIATSILTASALSFLGLGAQPPIPEWGAMLSDGRNYMYDAPHVALFPGLAIVVVVLAFNIFGDGLRDALDPKSKN
;
A
#
# COMPACT_ATOMS: atom_id res chain seq x y z
N MET A 1 -57.38 -16.85 30.81
CA MET A 1 -55.88 -17.03 30.67
C MET A 1 -55.44 -17.48 29.27
N SER A 2 -56.22 -17.33 28.21
CA SER A 2 -55.92 -17.86 26.86
C SER A 2 -55.60 -16.79 25.80
N ALA A 3 -56.11 -15.58 25.91
CA ALA A 3 -55.90 -14.54 24.88
C ALA A 3 -54.54 -13.80 24.94
N GLN A 4 -53.94 -13.72 26.13
CA GLN A 4 -52.59 -13.07 26.26
C GLN A 4 -51.48 -13.98 25.81
N THR A 5 -51.62 -15.30 25.84
CA THR A 5 -50.62 -16.28 25.41
C THR A 5 -50.54 -16.37 23.86
N GLU A 6 -51.69 -16.24 23.18
CA GLU A 6 -51.72 -16.23 21.69
C GLU A 6 -51.14 -14.94 21.07
N GLN A 7 -51.31 -13.80 21.73
CA GLN A 7 -50.68 -12.54 21.26
C GLN A 7 -49.16 -12.53 21.39
N THR A 8 -48.61 -13.22 22.40
CA THR A 8 -47.16 -13.34 22.59
C THR A 8 -46.50 -14.26 21.54
N ILE A 9 -47.19 -15.34 21.17
CA ILE A 9 -46.71 -16.31 20.16
C ILE A 9 -46.75 -15.71 18.75
N ASN A 10 -47.75 -14.88 18.41
CA ASN A 10 -47.84 -14.22 17.11
C ASN A 10 -46.91 -13.03 16.93
N SER A 11 -46.41 -12.40 18.00
CA SER A 11 -45.43 -11.30 17.91
C SER A 11 -43.99 -11.80 17.68
N GLU A 12 -43.65 -13.02 18.07
CA GLU A 12 -42.35 -13.64 17.79
C GLU A 12 -42.24 -14.20 16.36
N ALA A 13 -43.36 -14.52 15.71
CA ALA A 13 -43.37 -15.08 14.35
C ALA A 13 -43.08 -14.06 13.21
N THR A 14 -43.08 -12.75 13.51
CA THR A 14 -42.83 -11.68 12.55
C THR A 14 -41.47 -11.01 12.66
N ALA A 15 -40.58 -11.49 13.53
CA ALA A 15 -39.20 -10.97 13.59
C ALA A 15 -38.43 -11.44 12.35
N ALA A 16 -38.07 -10.50 11.50
CA ALA A 16 -37.21 -10.77 10.35
C ALA A 16 -35.93 -11.50 10.82
N PRO A 17 -35.46 -12.52 10.08
CA PRO A 17 -34.29 -13.28 10.50
C PRO A 17 -33.10 -12.32 10.75
N PRO A 18 -32.32 -12.54 11.81
CA PRO A 18 -31.22 -11.66 12.17
C PRO A 18 -30.29 -11.54 10.96
N PRO A 19 -29.89 -10.30 10.60
CA PRO A 19 -29.06 -10.07 9.43
C PRO A 19 -27.75 -10.84 9.56
N ASN A 20 -27.29 -11.42 8.44
CA ASN A 20 -26.08 -12.22 8.39
C ASN A 20 -24.92 -11.45 9.07
N PRO A 21 -24.28 -12.01 10.12
CA PRO A 21 -23.27 -11.29 10.91
C PRO A 21 -22.13 -10.73 10.08
N ARG A 22 -21.79 -11.38 8.96
CA ARG A 22 -20.77 -10.89 8.01
C ARG A 22 -21.21 -9.62 7.30
N ILE A 23 -22.45 -9.56 6.81
CA ILE A 23 -22.99 -8.39 6.11
C ILE A 23 -23.07 -7.19 7.07
N GLN A 24 -23.46 -7.46 8.32
CA GLN A 24 -23.53 -6.42 9.35
C GLN A 24 -22.15 -5.87 9.72
N SER A 25 -21.13 -6.73 9.79
CA SER A 25 -19.74 -6.33 10.02
C SER A 25 -19.23 -5.42 8.91
N TRP A 26 -19.48 -5.76 7.62
CA TRP A 26 -19.11 -4.92 6.49
C TRP A 26 -19.85 -3.58 6.45
N LYS A 27 -21.14 -3.57 6.75
CA LYS A 27 -21.92 -2.32 6.85
C LYS A 27 -21.38 -1.41 7.96
N ASN A 28 -21.04 -1.98 9.11
CA ASN A 28 -20.49 -1.23 10.23
C ASN A 28 -19.11 -0.68 9.92
N PHE A 29 -18.24 -1.47 9.26
CA PHE A 29 -16.95 -1.03 8.77
C PHE A 29 -17.09 0.16 7.81
N TYR A 30 -17.91 0.03 6.75
CA TYR A 30 -18.14 1.11 5.80
C TYR A 30 -18.69 2.37 6.48
N LYS A 31 -19.63 2.21 7.42
CA LYS A 31 -20.22 3.32 8.17
C LYS A 31 -19.19 4.05 9.04
N LYS A 32 -18.25 3.33 9.66
CA LYS A 32 -17.14 3.90 10.42
C LYS A 32 -16.16 4.64 9.49
N LEU A 33 -15.75 4.02 8.40
CA LEU A 33 -14.84 4.62 7.44
C LEU A 33 -15.44 5.91 6.83
N ALA A 34 -16.71 5.88 6.43
CA ALA A 34 -17.42 7.02 5.86
C ALA A 34 -17.58 8.20 6.85
N LYS A 35 -17.57 7.96 8.16
CA LYS A 35 -17.57 9.01 9.18
C LYS A 35 -16.21 9.71 9.32
N ASN A 36 -15.12 9.06 8.97
CA ASN A 36 -13.79 9.67 8.98
C ASN A 36 -13.58 10.47 7.69
N LYS A 37 -13.81 11.78 7.77
CA LYS A 37 -13.70 12.70 6.62
C LYS A 37 -12.29 12.68 5.99
N ALA A 38 -11.24 12.61 6.82
CA ALA A 38 -9.87 12.55 6.33
C ALA A 38 -9.62 11.27 5.51
N ALA A 39 -10.08 10.11 6.01
CA ALA A 39 -9.99 8.84 5.28
C ALA A 39 -10.73 8.89 3.93
N MET A 40 -11.90 9.54 3.88
CA MET A 40 -12.66 9.70 2.63
C MET A 40 -11.95 10.61 1.64
N VAL A 41 -11.28 11.68 2.10
CA VAL A 41 -10.43 12.52 1.24
C VAL A 41 -9.26 11.70 0.70
N GLY A 42 -8.54 10.96 1.56
CA GLY A 42 -7.45 10.08 1.13
C GLY A 42 -7.90 9.05 0.10
N LEU A 43 -9.03 8.38 0.33
CA LEU A 43 -9.62 7.42 -0.60
C LEU A 43 -9.99 8.08 -1.95
N SER A 44 -10.61 9.26 -1.91
CA SER A 44 -10.98 9.99 -3.14
C SER A 44 -9.76 10.38 -3.96
N LEU A 45 -8.67 10.82 -3.30
CA LEU A 45 -7.40 11.11 -3.97
C LEU A 45 -6.77 9.85 -4.57
N ILE A 46 -6.77 8.73 -3.85
CA ILE A 46 -6.25 7.46 -4.38
C ILE A 46 -7.04 7.02 -5.61
N ILE A 47 -8.38 7.07 -5.55
CA ILE A 47 -9.25 6.75 -6.71
C ILE A 47 -8.95 7.70 -7.86
N PHE A 48 -8.82 8.99 -7.60
CA PHE A 48 -8.45 9.98 -8.61
C PHE A 48 -7.11 9.63 -9.27
N PHE A 49 -6.07 9.32 -8.50
CA PHE A 49 -4.78 8.91 -9.05
C PHE A 49 -4.86 7.64 -9.88
N ILE A 50 -5.60 6.63 -9.43
CA ILE A 50 -5.79 5.39 -10.19
C ILE A 50 -6.52 5.68 -11.52
N VAL A 51 -7.57 6.48 -11.48
CA VAL A 51 -8.32 6.86 -12.68
C VAL A 51 -7.43 7.63 -13.65
N VAL A 52 -6.68 8.64 -13.16
CA VAL A 52 -5.75 9.40 -13.99
C VAL A 52 -4.61 8.52 -14.52
N ALA A 53 -4.09 7.58 -13.74
CA ALA A 53 -3.06 6.64 -14.20
C ALA A 53 -3.53 5.76 -15.36
N LEU A 54 -4.83 5.37 -15.36
CA LEU A 54 -5.40 4.48 -16.38
C LEU A 54 -5.88 5.23 -17.63
N ILE A 55 -6.49 6.38 -17.45
CA ILE A 55 -7.15 7.11 -18.56
C ILE A 55 -6.38 8.35 -18.98
N GLY A 56 -5.63 8.98 -18.06
CA GLY A 56 -4.90 10.23 -18.30
C GLY A 56 -3.97 10.19 -19.51
N PRO A 57 -3.18 9.12 -19.74
CA PRO A 57 -2.31 9.02 -20.92
C PRO A 57 -3.01 9.18 -22.26
N TYR A 58 -4.31 8.86 -22.35
CA TYR A 58 -5.09 9.02 -23.59
C TYR A 58 -5.53 10.48 -23.85
N PHE A 59 -5.44 11.34 -22.84
CA PHE A 59 -5.87 12.74 -22.92
C PHE A 59 -4.71 13.74 -22.97
N THR A 60 -3.46 13.25 -22.90
CA THR A 60 -2.29 14.11 -23.07
C THR A 60 -2.08 14.47 -24.54
N THR A 61 -1.70 15.70 -24.80
CA THR A 61 -1.52 16.24 -26.15
C THR A 61 -0.08 16.11 -26.66
N HIS A 62 0.87 15.85 -25.77
CA HIS A 62 2.29 15.74 -26.07
C HIS A 62 2.79 14.31 -25.88
N ASP A 63 3.84 13.91 -26.59
CA ASP A 63 4.56 12.65 -26.35
C ASP A 63 5.45 12.80 -25.11
N PRO A 64 5.37 11.89 -24.10
CA PRO A 64 6.22 11.97 -22.90
C PRO A 64 7.70 11.67 -23.15
N TYR A 65 8.06 11.14 -24.31
CA TYR A 65 9.40 10.67 -24.64
C TYR A 65 10.12 11.55 -25.66
N GLU A 66 9.39 12.24 -26.53
CA GLU A 66 9.94 13.02 -27.63
C GLU A 66 10.60 14.31 -27.14
N PRO A 67 11.92 14.51 -27.36
CA PRO A 67 12.59 15.73 -26.96
C PRO A 67 12.31 16.88 -27.94
N ASN A 68 12.13 18.09 -27.41
CA ASN A 68 12.00 19.32 -28.20
C ASN A 68 13.08 20.35 -27.80
N VAL A 69 14.16 20.37 -28.53
CA VAL A 69 15.34 21.20 -28.22
C VAL A 69 15.02 22.69 -28.17
N MET A 70 14.00 23.14 -28.93
CA MET A 70 13.62 24.56 -29.00
C MET A 70 12.89 25.01 -27.71
N ASN A 71 12.24 24.11 -27.03
CA ASN A 71 11.43 24.38 -25.82
C ASN A 71 12.11 23.92 -24.54
N LYS A 72 13.45 23.85 -24.49
CA LYS A 72 14.18 23.42 -23.28
C LYS A 72 13.94 24.37 -22.12
N LEU A 73 13.58 23.81 -20.94
CA LEU A 73 13.37 24.55 -19.69
C LEU A 73 12.37 25.70 -19.83
N ALA A 74 11.40 25.58 -20.76
CA ALA A 74 10.36 26.58 -20.93
C ALA A 74 9.49 26.66 -19.67
N GLU A 75 9.16 27.88 -19.28
CA GLU A 75 8.28 28.17 -18.13
C GLU A 75 6.86 27.65 -18.35
N PRO A 76 6.08 27.42 -17.28
CA PRO A 76 4.66 27.10 -17.38
C PRO A 76 3.90 28.06 -18.28
N SER A 77 3.14 27.55 -19.22
CA SER A 77 2.41 28.28 -20.24
C SER A 77 1.07 27.60 -20.58
N ALA A 78 0.26 28.22 -21.45
CA ALA A 78 -0.98 27.61 -21.94
C ALA A 78 -0.73 26.33 -22.77
N GLU A 79 0.42 26.24 -23.43
CA GLU A 79 0.84 25.07 -24.22
C GLU A 79 1.48 24.00 -23.33
N HIS A 80 2.31 24.40 -22.36
CA HIS A 80 3.00 23.55 -21.41
C HIS A 80 2.59 23.93 -19.97
N TRP A 81 1.54 23.33 -19.44
CA TRP A 81 0.94 23.72 -18.15
C TRP A 81 1.92 23.72 -16.97
N PHE A 82 2.85 22.79 -16.94
CA PHE A 82 3.90 22.70 -15.92
C PHE A 82 5.28 23.07 -16.47
N GLY A 83 5.34 23.63 -17.68
CA GLY A 83 6.59 23.89 -18.37
C GLY A 83 7.21 22.61 -18.96
N THR A 84 8.46 22.73 -19.38
CA THR A 84 9.20 21.64 -20.00
C THR A 84 10.49 21.31 -19.24
N ASP A 85 10.98 20.09 -19.42
CA ASP A 85 12.23 19.64 -18.81
C ASP A 85 13.48 20.08 -19.65
N HIS A 86 14.65 19.67 -19.20
CA HIS A 86 15.92 19.97 -19.86
C HIS A 86 16.09 19.35 -21.26
N HIS A 87 15.21 18.46 -21.66
CA HIS A 87 15.10 17.93 -23.02
C HIS A 87 13.98 18.61 -23.82
N GLY A 88 13.22 19.53 -23.20
CA GLY A 88 12.06 20.18 -23.81
C GLY A 88 10.80 19.32 -23.83
N ARG A 89 10.74 18.26 -23.02
CA ARG A 89 9.55 17.38 -22.89
C ARG A 89 8.56 18.00 -21.91
N ASP A 90 7.26 17.87 -22.20
CA ASP A 90 6.20 18.43 -21.38
C ASP A 90 6.11 17.74 -20.01
N ILE A 91 6.26 18.51 -18.92
CA ILE A 91 6.30 17.98 -17.55
C ILE A 91 4.92 17.45 -17.13
N PHE A 92 3.83 18.12 -17.49
CA PHE A 92 2.48 17.67 -17.16
C PHE A 92 2.18 16.29 -17.76
N THR A 93 2.43 16.12 -19.06
CA THR A 93 2.31 14.82 -19.75
C THR A 93 3.16 13.75 -19.08
N ARG A 94 4.40 14.06 -18.75
CA ARG A 94 5.31 13.12 -18.08
C ARG A 94 4.83 12.73 -16.67
N ILE A 95 4.24 13.65 -15.91
CA ILE A 95 3.65 13.34 -14.60
C ILE A 95 2.45 12.40 -14.75
N ILE A 96 1.58 12.64 -15.73
CA ILE A 96 0.42 11.77 -16.01
C ILE A 96 0.88 10.34 -16.37
N HIS A 97 1.83 10.21 -17.28
CA HIS A 97 2.37 8.90 -17.67
C HIS A 97 3.16 8.22 -16.53
N GLY A 98 3.94 9.00 -15.78
CA GLY A 98 4.72 8.52 -14.63
C GLY A 98 3.88 8.04 -13.45
N MET A 99 2.64 8.51 -13.35
CA MET A 99 1.72 8.11 -12.29
C MET A 99 1.48 6.60 -12.27
N SER A 100 1.23 5.99 -13.43
CA SER A 100 1.03 4.54 -13.55
C SER A 100 2.28 3.77 -13.10
N ILE A 101 3.47 4.25 -13.46
CA ILE A 101 4.75 3.62 -13.11
C ILE A 101 4.99 3.71 -11.59
N THR A 102 4.79 4.89 -11.01
CA THR A 102 5.01 5.12 -9.57
C THR A 102 4.04 4.27 -8.72
N LEU A 103 2.74 4.23 -9.09
CA LEU A 103 1.75 3.39 -8.42
C LEU A 103 2.06 1.89 -8.60
N TYR A 104 2.47 1.47 -9.79
CA TYR A 104 2.87 0.10 -10.08
C TYR A 104 4.03 -0.35 -9.18
N VAL A 105 5.09 0.46 -9.10
CA VAL A 105 6.25 0.16 -8.24
C VAL A 105 5.85 0.07 -6.78
N GLY A 106 5.10 1.07 -6.27
CA GLY A 106 4.63 1.07 -4.88
C GLY A 106 3.78 -0.14 -4.54
N PHE A 107 2.79 -0.46 -5.38
CA PHE A 107 1.87 -1.58 -5.16
C PHE A 107 2.57 -2.94 -5.21
N PHE A 108 3.34 -3.24 -6.27
CA PHE A 108 3.96 -4.54 -6.44
C PHE A 108 5.10 -4.81 -5.44
N SER A 109 5.81 -3.77 -4.98
CA SER A 109 6.76 -3.91 -3.88
C SER A 109 6.06 -4.37 -2.59
N VAL A 110 4.92 -3.77 -2.27
CA VAL A 110 4.13 -4.15 -1.09
C VAL A 110 3.56 -5.56 -1.23
N VAL A 111 3.02 -5.91 -2.39
CA VAL A 111 2.48 -7.26 -2.64
C VAL A 111 3.56 -8.32 -2.44
N LEU A 112 4.77 -8.11 -2.98
CA LEU A 112 5.90 -9.02 -2.80
C LEU A 112 6.27 -9.17 -1.32
N GLY A 113 6.47 -8.06 -0.62
CA GLY A 113 6.80 -8.05 0.81
C GLY A 113 5.71 -8.65 1.68
N ALA A 114 4.43 -8.37 1.35
CA ALA A 114 3.27 -8.91 2.07
C ALA A 114 3.14 -10.42 1.88
N ILE A 115 3.22 -10.94 0.67
CA ILE A 115 3.09 -12.39 0.42
C ILE A 115 4.12 -13.15 1.25
N VAL A 116 5.40 -12.80 1.12
CA VAL A 116 6.48 -13.49 1.84
C VAL A 116 6.37 -13.25 3.35
N GLY A 117 6.15 -12.01 3.77
CA GLY A 117 6.05 -11.64 5.18
C GLY A 117 4.84 -12.28 5.89
N VAL A 118 3.68 -12.37 5.21
CA VAL A 118 2.49 -13.06 5.75
C VAL A 118 2.76 -14.54 5.95
N ILE A 119 3.35 -15.22 4.97
CA ILE A 119 3.69 -16.64 5.08
C ILE A 119 4.63 -16.86 6.27
N LEU A 120 5.73 -16.10 6.33
CA LEU A 120 6.71 -16.20 7.41
C LEU A 120 6.13 -15.86 8.77
N GLY A 121 5.29 -14.81 8.85
CA GLY A 121 4.63 -14.39 10.08
C GLY A 121 3.61 -15.41 10.62
N VAL A 122 2.80 -15.99 9.73
CA VAL A 122 1.85 -17.06 10.10
C VAL A 122 2.61 -18.31 10.58
N VAL A 123 3.59 -18.76 9.81
CA VAL A 123 4.41 -19.95 10.15
C VAL A 123 5.11 -19.76 11.48
N SER A 124 5.76 -18.62 11.67
CA SER A 124 6.44 -18.24 12.91
C SER A 124 5.48 -18.21 14.11
N GLY A 125 4.35 -17.51 14.00
CA GLY A 125 3.37 -17.38 15.08
C GLY A 125 2.62 -18.68 15.38
N TYR A 126 2.37 -19.51 14.37
CA TYR A 126 1.63 -20.77 14.54
C TYR A 126 2.50 -21.88 15.15
N TYR A 127 3.67 -22.17 14.57
CA TYR A 127 4.51 -23.26 15.06
C TYR A 127 5.30 -22.87 16.32
N GLY A 128 5.75 -21.60 16.42
CA GLY A 128 6.47 -21.12 17.59
C GLY A 128 7.86 -21.77 17.77
N ARG A 129 8.38 -21.71 18.99
CA ARG A 129 9.64 -22.37 19.41
C ARG A 129 10.81 -22.07 18.43
N LEU A 130 11.52 -23.11 17.97
CA LEU A 130 12.67 -22.97 17.06
C LEU A 130 12.34 -22.31 15.74
N VAL A 131 11.17 -22.64 15.14
CA VAL A 131 10.72 -22.04 13.87
C VAL A 131 10.56 -20.54 14.03
N ASP A 132 9.90 -20.12 15.10
CA ASP A 132 9.74 -18.71 15.43
C ASP A 132 11.08 -18.01 15.66
N THR A 133 11.96 -18.63 16.44
CA THR A 133 13.28 -18.05 16.76
C THR A 133 14.12 -17.87 15.50
N VAL A 134 14.17 -18.85 14.60
CA VAL A 134 14.97 -18.77 13.37
C VAL A 134 14.41 -17.70 12.42
N ILE A 135 13.10 -17.75 12.16
CA ILE A 135 12.46 -16.75 11.26
C ILE A 135 12.67 -15.34 11.79
N MET A 136 12.35 -15.11 13.08
CA MET A 136 12.50 -13.76 13.65
C MET A 136 13.94 -13.29 13.71
N ARG A 137 14.90 -14.17 13.92
CA ARG A 137 16.32 -13.81 13.87
C ARG A 137 16.74 -13.33 12.49
N ILE A 138 16.25 -13.97 11.43
CA ILE A 138 16.50 -13.50 10.05
C ILE A 138 15.83 -12.13 9.83
N MET A 139 14.59 -11.94 10.32
CA MET A 139 13.91 -10.65 10.23
C MET A 139 14.65 -9.56 11.02
N ASP A 140 15.22 -9.89 12.18
CA ASP A 140 16.01 -8.97 12.98
C ASP A 140 17.29 -8.54 12.25
N VAL A 141 17.97 -9.47 11.58
CA VAL A 141 19.16 -9.15 10.76
C VAL A 141 18.79 -8.20 9.62
N LEU A 142 17.70 -8.43 8.91
CA LEU A 142 17.25 -7.55 7.83
C LEU A 142 16.91 -6.13 8.36
N LEU A 143 16.30 -6.03 9.55
CA LEU A 143 15.95 -4.75 10.16
C LEU A 143 17.12 -4.04 10.85
N ALA A 144 18.24 -4.72 11.08
CA ALA A 144 19.46 -4.10 11.59
C ALA A 144 20.09 -3.13 10.57
N PHE A 145 19.80 -3.34 9.27
CA PHE A 145 20.24 -2.42 8.21
C PHE A 145 19.23 -1.28 8.04
N PRO A 146 19.68 -0.02 7.91
CA PRO A 146 18.83 1.06 7.44
C PRO A 146 18.21 0.70 6.08
N GLY A 147 16.85 0.79 5.98
CA GLY A 147 16.12 0.22 4.85
C GLY A 147 16.60 0.68 3.47
N ILE A 148 16.88 1.97 3.33
CA ILE A 148 17.39 2.51 2.06
C ILE A 148 18.77 1.94 1.70
N LEU A 149 19.64 1.70 2.71
CA LEU A 149 20.96 1.12 2.47
C LEU A 149 20.87 -0.35 2.07
N LEU A 150 19.94 -1.11 2.65
CA LEU A 150 19.68 -2.48 2.24
C LEU A 150 19.16 -2.54 0.79
N ALA A 151 18.22 -1.66 0.44
CA ALA A 151 17.72 -1.58 -0.93
C ALA A 151 18.81 -1.17 -1.93
N LEU A 152 19.67 -0.21 -1.56
CA LEU A 152 20.86 0.18 -2.34
C LEU A 152 21.80 -1.01 -2.57
N ALA A 153 22.12 -1.77 -1.54
CA ALA A 153 23.00 -2.94 -1.65
C ALA A 153 22.41 -3.99 -2.59
N ILE A 154 21.10 -4.26 -2.50
CA ILE A 154 20.43 -5.21 -3.38
C ILE A 154 20.48 -4.74 -4.84
N ILE A 155 20.14 -3.47 -5.11
CA ILE A 155 20.14 -2.92 -6.47
C ILE A 155 21.55 -2.85 -7.04
N SER A 156 22.58 -2.59 -6.23
CA SER A 156 23.97 -2.59 -6.68
C SER A 156 24.42 -3.95 -7.24
N ILE A 157 23.80 -5.03 -6.77
CA ILE A 157 24.06 -6.39 -7.28
C ILE A 157 23.18 -6.70 -8.49
N LEU A 158 21.89 -6.33 -8.44
CA LEU A 158 20.91 -6.67 -9.48
C LEU A 158 20.96 -5.74 -10.70
N GLY A 159 21.52 -4.53 -10.53
CA GLY A 159 21.50 -3.47 -11.53
C GLY A 159 20.27 -2.56 -11.40
N GLY A 160 20.37 -1.33 -11.98
CA GLY A 160 19.31 -0.33 -11.96
C GLY A 160 18.17 -0.68 -12.93
N SER A 161 16.98 -0.91 -12.42
CA SER A 161 15.75 -1.07 -13.21
C SER A 161 14.52 -0.98 -12.30
N ILE A 162 13.35 -0.69 -12.88
CA ILE A 162 12.08 -0.66 -12.16
C ILE A 162 11.81 -2.00 -11.44
N ASN A 163 12.03 -3.12 -12.11
CA ASN A 163 11.78 -4.45 -11.53
C ASN A 163 12.70 -4.75 -10.35
N ASN A 164 13.97 -4.34 -10.45
CA ASN A 164 14.94 -4.54 -9.37
C ASN A 164 14.63 -3.64 -8.16
N VAL A 165 14.09 -2.44 -8.40
CA VAL A 165 13.55 -1.57 -7.32
C VAL A 165 12.38 -2.25 -6.63
N ILE A 166 11.43 -2.85 -7.37
CA ILE A 166 10.31 -3.59 -6.80
C ILE A 166 10.81 -4.71 -5.90
N ILE A 167 11.79 -5.48 -6.36
CA ILE A 167 12.38 -6.58 -5.58
C ILE A 167 13.07 -6.04 -4.32
N ALA A 168 13.90 -5.02 -4.44
CA ALA A 168 14.66 -4.47 -3.32
C ALA A 168 13.75 -3.88 -2.23
N VAL A 169 12.75 -3.06 -2.63
CA VAL A 169 11.77 -2.45 -1.72
C VAL A 169 10.85 -3.53 -1.14
N GLY A 170 10.48 -4.54 -1.94
CA GLY A 170 9.70 -5.69 -1.49
C GLY A 170 10.42 -6.49 -0.40
N ILE A 171 11.70 -6.84 -0.59
CA ILE A 171 12.51 -7.55 0.40
C ILE A 171 12.61 -6.75 1.71
N PHE A 172 12.83 -5.45 1.63
CA PHE A 172 12.84 -4.56 2.79
C PHE A 172 11.51 -4.55 3.55
N SER A 173 10.39 -4.74 2.86
CA SER A 173 9.06 -4.75 3.47
C SER A 173 8.73 -6.06 4.21
N ILE A 174 9.38 -7.19 3.87
CA ILE A 174 9.10 -8.52 4.44
C ILE A 174 9.09 -8.53 5.97
N PRO A 175 10.13 -8.00 6.67
CA PRO A 175 10.19 -8.08 8.13
C PRO A 175 9.03 -7.36 8.83
N VAL A 176 8.57 -6.26 8.25
CA VAL A 176 7.45 -5.46 8.82
C VAL A 176 6.17 -6.29 8.80
N PHE A 177 5.84 -6.92 7.66
CA PHE A 177 4.68 -7.80 7.55
C PHE A 177 4.84 -9.04 8.43
N ALA A 178 6.00 -9.69 8.42
CA ALA A 178 6.26 -10.89 9.22
C ALA A 178 6.03 -10.65 10.71
N ARG A 179 6.52 -9.52 11.27
CA ARG A 179 6.33 -9.18 12.68
C ARG A 179 4.87 -8.91 13.05
N ILE A 180 4.16 -8.14 12.22
CA ILE A 180 2.75 -7.79 12.47
C ILE A 180 1.89 -9.04 12.41
N VAL A 181 2.08 -9.87 11.38
CA VAL A 181 1.30 -11.09 11.17
C VAL A 181 1.62 -12.13 12.25
N ARG A 182 2.90 -12.27 12.64
CA ARG A 182 3.29 -13.12 13.77
C ARG A 182 2.56 -12.71 15.06
N GLY A 183 2.58 -11.42 15.40
CA GLY A 183 1.91 -10.92 16.60
C GLY A 183 0.42 -11.21 16.60
N SER A 184 -0.25 -10.97 15.47
CA SER A 184 -1.67 -11.25 15.28
C SER A 184 -1.97 -12.76 15.31
N THR A 185 -1.13 -13.59 14.70
CA THR A 185 -1.24 -15.06 14.70
C THR A 185 -1.12 -15.61 16.12
N LEU A 186 -0.16 -15.11 16.92
CA LEU A 186 0.01 -15.50 18.32
C LEU A 186 -1.23 -15.16 19.17
N ALA A 187 -1.87 -14.01 18.92
CA ALA A 187 -3.08 -13.63 19.61
C ALA A 187 -4.26 -14.54 19.25
N VAL A 188 -4.47 -14.81 17.96
CA VAL A 188 -5.57 -15.68 17.50
C VAL A 188 -5.37 -17.12 17.96
N ARG A 189 -4.14 -17.65 17.90
CA ARG A 189 -3.81 -19.03 18.30
C ARG A 189 -4.16 -19.32 19.76
N LYS A 190 -4.17 -18.33 20.64
CA LYS A 190 -4.47 -18.48 22.08
C LYS A 190 -5.97 -18.49 22.39
N LEU A 191 -6.83 -18.34 21.38
CA LEU A 191 -8.29 -18.36 21.60
C LEU A 191 -8.78 -19.79 21.81
N GLU A 192 -9.63 -20.01 22.81
CA GLU A 192 -10.13 -21.32 23.23
C GLU A 192 -10.76 -22.14 22.10
N TYR A 193 -11.45 -21.46 21.17
CA TYR A 193 -12.05 -22.16 20.03
C TYR A 193 -11.02 -22.79 19.08
N ILE A 194 -9.79 -22.28 19.03
CA ILE A 194 -8.68 -22.89 18.23
C ILE A 194 -8.27 -24.21 18.87
N ASP A 195 -8.17 -24.25 20.22
CA ASP A 195 -7.86 -25.48 20.93
C ASP A 195 -8.96 -26.52 20.76
N ALA A 196 -10.24 -26.09 20.81
CA ALA A 196 -11.38 -26.95 20.53
C ALA A 196 -11.34 -27.56 19.12
N VAL A 197 -11.05 -26.73 18.08
CA VAL A 197 -10.95 -27.17 16.69
C VAL A 197 -9.79 -28.17 16.53
N LYS A 198 -8.67 -27.95 17.24
CA LYS A 198 -7.51 -28.85 17.24
C LYS A 198 -7.85 -30.18 17.93
N ALA A 199 -8.56 -30.15 19.06
CA ALA A 199 -9.02 -31.34 19.78
C ALA A 199 -9.98 -32.21 18.94
N LEU A 200 -10.74 -31.57 18.03
CA LEU A 200 -11.61 -32.26 17.06
C LEU A 200 -10.82 -32.84 15.85
N GLY A 201 -9.49 -32.81 15.86
CA GLY A 201 -8.65 -33.44 14.85
C GLY A 201 -8.45 -32.59 13.57
N ALA A 202 -8.70 -31.28 13.59
CA ALA A 202 -8.43 -30.45 12.44
C ALA A 202 -6.92 -30.38 12.14
N SER A 203 -6.56 -30.50 10.85
CA SER A 203 -5.18 -30.35 10.42
C SER A 203 -4.67 -28.90 10.57
N ASP A 204 -3.36 -28.73 10.73
CA ASP A 204 -2.70 -27.42 10.83
C ASP A 204 -3.08 -26.51 9.66
N ALA A 205 -3.07 -27.04 8.43
CA ALA A 205 -3.47 -26.28 7.25
C ALA A 205 -4.91 -25.75 7.37
N ARG A 206 -5.86 -26.58 7.84
CA ARG A 206 -7.24 -26.14 8.08
C ARG A 206 -7.31 -25.02 9.12
N ILE A 207 -6.56 -25.15 10.21
CA ILE A 207 -6.52 -24.12 11.27
C ILE A 207 -5.95 -22.83 10.71
N ILE A 208 -4.83 -22.88 9.99
CA ILE A 208 -4.17 -21.72 9.42
C ILE A 208 -5.09 -21.01 8.41
N PHE A 209 -5.57 -21.70 7.39
CA PHE A 209 -6.30 -21.07 6.29
C PHE A 209 -7.75 -20.69 6.67
N LYS A 210 -8.42 -21.46 7.53
CA LYS A 210 -9.83 -21.23 7.87
C LYS A 210 -10.03 -20.40 9.13
N HIS A 211 -9.09 -20.43 10.06
CA HIS A 211 -9.28 -19.80 11.37
C HIS A 211 -8.26 -18.71 11.69
N ILE A 212 -6.99 -18.84 11.31
CA ILE A 212 -5.97 -17.83 11.59
C ILE A 212 -5.95 -16.75 10.50
N LEU A 213 -5.71 -17.12 9.25
CA LEU A 213 -5.53 -16.16 8.15
C LEU A 213 -6.69 -15.16 7.99
N PRO A 214 -7.98 -15.58 8.07
CA PRO A 214 -9.08 -14.62 8.00
C PRO A 214 -9.11 -13.60 9.15
N ASN A 215 -8.65 -14.01 10.35
CA ASN A 215 -8.62 -13.13 11.51
C ASN A 215 -7.43 -12.15 11.53
N VAL A 216 -6.36 -12.43 10.77
CA VAL A 216 -5.20 -11.54 10.63
C VAL A 216 -5.25 -10.67 9.37
N LEU A 217 -6.29 -10.77 8.55
CA LEU A 217 -6.43 -9.97 7.33
C LEU A 217 -6.52 -8.47 7.61
N SER A 218 -7.24 -8.05 8.66
CA SER A 218 -7.39 -6.63 8.98
C SER A 218 -6.05 -5.93 9.21
N PRO A 219 -5.15 -6.40 10.09
CA PRO A 219 -3.83 -5.80 10.23
C PRO A 219 -2.97 -5.89 8.96
N ILE A 220 -3.14 -6.93 8.13
CA ILE A 220 -2.41 -7.04 6.85
C ILE A 220 -2.85 -5.94 5.88
N ILE A 221 -4.16 -5.71 5.75
CA ILE A 221 -4.70 -4.69 4.83
C ILE A 221 -4.27 -3.29 5.27
N VAL A 222 -4.38 -2.98 6.56
CA VAL A 222 -3.94 -1.69 7.12
C VAL A 222 -2.45 -1.47 6.86
N GLN A 223 -1.62 -2.45 7.23
CA GLN A 223 -0.19 -2.35 6.99
C GLN A 223 0.14 -2.25 5.50
N GLY A 224 -0.55 -3.00 4.65
CA GLY A 224 -0.38 -2.93 3.20
C GLY A 224 -0.62 -1.53 2.66
N THR A 225 -1.72 -0.90 3.08
CA THR A 225 -2.05 0.46 2.65
C THR A 225 -0.98 1.48 3.07
N LEU A 226 -0.54 1.44 4.32
CA LEU A 226 0.53 2.32 4.83
C LEU A 226 1.88 2.03 4.16
N SER A 227 2.15 0.76 3.86
CA SER A 227 3.39 0.35 3.19
C SER A 227 3.46 0.82 1.74
N ILE A 228 2.35 1.06 1.04
CA ILE A 228 2.37 1.64 -0.31
C ILE A 228 2.99 3.03 -0.29
N ALA A 229 2.61 3.88 0.67
CA ALA A 229 3.19 5.22 0.83
C ALA A 229 4.71 5.18 1.02
N THR A 230 5.17 4.34 1.96
CA THR A 230 6.61 4.19 2.24
C THR A 230 7.37 3.55 1.07
N SER A 231 6.75 2.62 0.34
CA SER A 231 7.35 1.99 -0.84
C SER A 231 7.49 2.97 -1.99
N ILE A 232 6.49 3.80 -2.27
CA ILE A 232 6.57 4.87 -3.27
C ILE A 232 7.71 5.82 -2.92
N LEU A 233 7.78 6.28 -1.67
CA LEU A 233 8.81 7.21 -1.24
C LEU A 233 10.22 6.60 -1.37
N THR A 234 10.39 5.34 -0.94
CA THR A 234 11.67 4.63 -1.02
C THR A 234 12.08 4.38 -2.47
N ALA A 235 11.14 3.94 -3.32
CA ALA A 235 11.38 3.72 -4.75
C ALA A 235 11.76 5.03 -5.46
N SER A 236 11.04 6.12 -5.17
CA SER A 236 11.38 7.44 -5.73
C SER A 236 12.74 7.93 -5.26
N ALA A 237 13.13 7.66 -4.01
CA ALA A 237 14.48 7.99 -3.52
C ALA A 237 15.57 7.17 -4.24
N LEU A 238 15.34 5.88 -4.51
CA LEU A 238 16.26 5.05 -5.27
C LEU A 238 16.37 5.51 -6.74
N SER A 239 15.24 5.87 -7.36
CA SER A 239 15.21 6.44 -8.71
C SER A 239 15.91 7.80 -8.76
N PHE A 240 15.74 8.64 -7.72
CA PHE A 240 16.46 9.91 -7.59
C PHE A 240 17.98 9.73 -7.52
N LEU A 241 18.46 8.62 -6.98
CA LEU A 241 19.87 8.23 -6.95
C LEU A 241 20.34 7.57 -8.27
N GLY A 242 19.46 7.49 -9.30
CA GLY A 242 19.78 6.91 -10.60
C GLY A 242 19.70 5.38 -10.66
N LEU A 243 19.17 4.73 -9.63
CA LEU A 243 19.11 3.27 -9.52
C LEU A 243 17.74 2.67 -9.88
N GLY A 244 16.77 3.53 -10.19
CA GLY A 244 15.42 3.12 -10.55
C GLY A 244 15.16 3.08 -12.05
N ALA A 245 14.12 3.81 -12.47
CA ALA A 245 13.74 3.96 -13.85
C ALA A 245 14.86 4.63 -14.65
N GLN A 246 15.23 4.01 -15.78
CA GLN A 246 16.25 4.57 -16.67
C GLN A 246 15.59 5.48 -17.71
N PRO A 247 16.27 6.55 -18.15
CA PRO A 247 15.78 7.39 -19.23
C PRO A 247 15.40 6.55 -20.46
N PRO A 248 14.35 6.93 -21.20
CA PRO A 248 13.53 8.14 -21.08
C PRO A 248 12.28 7.99 -20.20
N ILE A 249 12.16 6.94 -19.39
CA ILE A 249 10.95 6.59 -18.63
C ILE A 249 10.57 7.73 -17.67
N PRO A 250 9.29 8.22 -17.68
CA PRO A 250 8.88 9.37 -16.87
C PRO A 250 8.47 8.96 -15.44
N GLU A 251 9.33 8.27 -14.69
CA GLU A 251 9.09 7.98 -13.28
C GLU A 251 9.41 9.22 -12.43
N TRP A 252 8.58 9.53 -11.43
CA TRP A 252 8.64 10.80 -10.70
C TRP A 252 9.95 11.03 -9.93
N GLY A 253 10.54 9.98 -9.34
CA GLY A 253 11.83 10.07 -8.67
C GLY A 253 12.99 10.36 -9.65
N ALA A 254 12.95 9.75 -10.83
CA ALA A 254 13.91 10.02 -11.90
C ALA A 254 13.75 11.45 -12.46
N MET A 255 12.49 11.90 -12.65
CA MET A 255 12.20 13.28 -13.06
C MET A 255 12.70 14.29 -12.02
N LEU A 256 12.53 14.00 -10.72
CA LEU A 256 13.05 14.85 -9.65
C LEU A 256 14.59 14.90 -9.68
N SER A 257 15.25 13.78 -9.96
CA SER A 257 16.71 13.71 -10.13
C SER A 257 17.20 14.58 -11.29
N ASP A 258 16.52 14.51 -12.42
CA ASP A 258 16.81 15.32 -13.59
C ASP A 258 16.67 16.82 -13.28
N GLY A 259 15.61 17.20 -12.57
CA GLY A 259 15.29 18.57 -12.22
C GLY A 259 16.23 19.21 -11.18
N ARG A 260 16.94 18.42 -10.36
CA ARG A 260 17.79 18.95 -9.27
C ARG A 260 18.87 19.92 -9.75
N ASN A 261 19.41 19.70 -10.94
CA ASN A 261 20.49 20.53 -11.49
C ASN A 261 19.98 21.89 -11.99
N TYR A 262 18.66 22.04 -12.14
CA TYR A 262 17.99 23.23 -12.69
C TYR A 262 17.14 23.97 -11.66
N MET A 263 17.29 23.67 -10.36
CA MET A 263 16.44 24.23 -9.30
C MET A 263 16.51 25.76 -9.20
N TYR A 264 17.61 26.38 -9.63
CA TYR A 264 17.76 27.86 -9.61
C TYR A 264 17.17 28.49 -10.86
N ASP A 265 17.38 27.90 -12.04
CA ASP A 265 17.00 28.50 -13.33
C ASP A 265 15.57 28.07 -13.75
N ALA A 266 15.17 26.85 -13.41
CA ALA A 266 13.89 26.26 -13.79
C ALA A 266 13.32 25.38 -12.65
N PRO A 267 12.91 25.96 -11.52
CA PRO A 267 12.46 25.21 -10.33
C PRO A 267 11.26 24.32 -10.60
N HIS A 268 10.43 24.63 -11.58
CA HIS A 268 9.23 23.86 -11.95
C HIS A 268 9.58 22.43 -12.38
N VAL A 269 10.78 22.18 -12.93
CA VAL A 269 11.22 20.83 -13.37
C VAL A 269 11.30 19.84 -12.20
N ALA A 270 11.73 20.29 -11.02
CA ALA A 270 11.80 19.48 -9.81
C ALA A 270 10.52 19.60 -8.95
N LEU A 271 9.93 20.79 -8.91
CA LEU A 271 8.79 21.10 -8.05
C LEU A 271 7.58 20.20 -8.33
N PHE A 272 7.15 20.09 -9.58
CA PHE A 272 5.94 19.37 -9.92
C PHE A 272 6.03 17.85 -9.70
N PRO A 273 7.11 17.15 -10.11
CA PRO A 273 7.28 15.74 -9.73
C PRO A 273 7.38 15.53 -8.22
N GLY A 274 8.06 16.42 -7.51
CA GLY A 274 8.15 16.40 -6.05
C GLY A 274 6.79 16.53 -5.38
N LEU A 275 5.97 17.48 -5.82
CA LEU A 275 4.59 17.65 -5.33
C LEU A 275 3.72 16.44 -5.63
N ALA A 276 3.85 15.83 -6.81
CA ALA A 276 3.12 14.60 -7.16
C ALA A 276 3.43 13.46 -6.20
N ILE A 277 4.71 13.25 -5.86
CA ILE A 277 5.13 12.25 -4.84
C ILE A 277 4.51 12.59 -3.49
N VAL A 278 4.60 13.83 -3.02
CA VAL A 278 4.07 14.25 -1.73
C VAL A 278 2.56 14.00 -1.64
N VAL A 279 1.79 14.39 -2.65
CA VAL A 279 0.33 14.26 -2.61
C VAL A 279 -0.11 12.80 -2.63
N VAL A 280 0.53 11.93 -3.43
CA VAL A 280 0.19 10.51 -3.46
C VAL A 280 0.56 9.81 -2.15
N VAL A 281 1.72 10.12 -1.58
CA VAL A 281 2.15 9.57 -0.28
C VAL A 281 1.21 10.00 0.84
N LEU A 282 0.82 11.27 0.89
CA LEU A 282 -0.16 11.77 1.85
C LEU A 282 -1.52 11.09 1.69
N ALA A 283 -1.99 10.89 0.46
CA ALA A 283 -3.28 10.23 0.21
C ALA A 283 -3.30 8.80 0.79
N PHE A 284 -2.25 8.00 0.55
CA PHE A 284 -2.14 6.64 1.11
C PHE A 284 -1.99 6.63 2.62
N ASN A 285 -1.23 7.55 3.21
CA ASN A 285 -1.08 7.65 4.67
C ASN A 285 -2.41 8.01 5.34
N ILE A 286 -3.08 9.08 4.89
CA ILE A 286 -4.37 9.52 5.44
C ILE A 286 -5.43 8.42 5.32
N PHE A 287 -5.49 7.75 4.18
CA PHE A 287 -6.41 6.63 3.98
C PHE A 287 -6.05 5.43 4.88
N GLY A 288 -4.76 5.08 4.97
CA GLY A 288 -4.28 3.97 5.79
C GLY A 288 -4.57 4.16 7.28
N ASP A 289 -4.38 5.37 7.80
CA ASP A 289 -4.73 5.71 9.18
C ASP A 289 -6.24 5.60 9.43
N GLY A 290 -7.06 6.14 8.53
CA GLY A 290 -8.51 6.00 8.64
C GLY A 290 -9.00 4.56 8.49
N LEU A 291 -8.35 3.76 7.68
CA LEU A 291 -8.61 2.33 7.55
C LEU A 291 -8.27 1.58 8.85
N ARG A 292 -7.16 1.94 9.49
CA ARG A 292 -6.76 1.43 10.80
C ARG A 292 -7.82 1.73 11.86
N ASP A 293 -8.28 2.99 11.94
CA ASP A 293 -9.31 3.41 12.89
C ASP A 293 -10.63 2.67 12.68
N ALA A 294 -11.03 2.46 11.42
CA ALA A 294 -12.27 1.77 11.07
C ALA A 294 -12.22 0.26 11.38
N LEU A 295 -11.04 -0.36 11.30
CA LEU A 295 -10.80 -1.78 11.56
C LEU A 295 -10.43 -2.08 13.01
N ASP A 296 -10.14 -1.07 13.84
CA ASP A 296 -9.82 -1.26 15.25
C ASP A 296 -11.09 -1.67 16.04
N PRO A 297 -11.09 -2.89 16.66
CA PRO A 297 -12.22 -3.35 17.46
C PRO A 297 -12.47 -2.52 18.73
N LYS A 298 -11.43 -1.80 19.21
CA LYS A 298 -11.49 -0.99 20.42
C LYS A 298 -12.09 0.40 20.19
N SER A 299 -12.19 0.85 18.96
CA SER A 299 -12.88 2.09 18.57
C SER A 299 -14.38 1.93 18.69
N LYS A 300 -14.86 1.74 19.93
CA LYS A 300 -16.28 1.85 20.29
C LYS A 300 -16.54 3.31 20.66
N ASN A 301 -17.04 4.09 19.73
CA ASN A 301 -17.89 5.25 20.01
C ASN A 301 -18.90 5.40 18.87
#